data_112956c3b4ba656dc88094ae866836ae
#
_entry.id   112956c3b4ba656dc88094ae866836ae
#
_cell.length_a   1.000
_cell.length_b   1.000
_cell.length_c   1.000
_cell.angle_alpha   90.00
_cell.angle_beta   90.00
_cell.angle_gamma   90.00
#
_symmetry.space_group_name_H-M   'P 1'
#
loop_
_entity.id
_entity.type
_entity.pdbx_description
1 polymer ?
#
loop_
_entity_poly.entity_id
_entity_poly.type
_entity_poly.pdbx_seq_one_letter_code
_entity_poly.pdbx_strand_id
1 'polypeptide(L)'
;MARTCMASPRVLEIKKHLVAKGILVYRSGTEDVLLAERVRDNLIMDASVAVIAGEPLRVRFLARAQRNDFPWSQENPAALFERARRKVAEAAANGFREVGTMTTPLLDPVDAEQVLDVWYQVAFEKDVTDLDDAVSTAKYALELDKVALR
;
A
#
# COMPACT_ATOMS: atom_id res chain seq x y z
N MET A 1 -9.37 -31.42 7.27
CA MET A 1 -10.30 -30.31 7.36
C MET A 1 -9.66 -29.07 6.73
N ALA A 2 -10.26 -28.58 5.67
CA ALA A 2 -9.75 -27.39 5.04
C ALA A 2 -9.96 -26.19 5.97
N ARG A 3 -8.89 -25.50 6.27
CA ARG A 3 -8.99 -24.25 6.98
C ARG A 3 -8.92 -23.13 5.97
N THR A 4 -9.97 -22.38 5.88
CA THR A 4 -9.91 -21.11 5.19
C THR A 4 -8.98 -20.19 5.97
N CYS A 5 -8.18 -19.39 5.26
CA CYS A 5 -7.38 -18.34 5.89
C CYS A 5 -8.34 -17.33 6.51
N MET A 6 -8.60 -17.49 7.79
CA MET A 6 -9.42 -16.52 8.53
C MET A 6 -8.52 -15.48 9.15
N ALA A 7 -8.99 -14.22 9.12
CA ALA A 7 -8.33 -13.14 9.82
C ALA A 7 -8.24 -13.47 11.31
N SER A 8 -7.11 -13.15 11.94
CA SER A 8 -6.95 -13.30 13.38
C SER A 8 -7.92 -12.39 14.13
N PRO A 9 -8.23 -12.67 15.42
CA PRO A 9 -9.03 -11.75 16.23
C PRO A 9 -8.48 -10.32 16.26
N ARG A 10 -7.15 -10.19 16.23
CA ARG A 10 -6.49 -8.88 16.21
C ARG A 10 -6.79 -8.15 14.90
N VAL A 11 -6.74 -8.83 13.77
CA VAL A 11 -7.05 -8.25 12.47
C VAL A 11 -8.51 -7.80 12.42
N LEU A 12 -9.43 -8.59 12.95
CA LEU A 12 -10.85 -8.22 13.00
C LEU A 12 -11.09 -6.99 13.87
N GLU A 13 -10.40 -6.87 14.99
CA GLU A 13 -10.45 -5.69 15.86
C GLU A 13 -9.96 -4.44 15.13
N ILE A 14 -8.83 -4.55 14.43
CA ILE A 14 -8.27 -3.46 13.64
C ILE A 14 -9.27 -3.02 12.56
N LYS A 15 -9.81 -3.99 11.82
CA LYS A 15 -10.80 -3.72 10.76
C LYS A 15 -12.00 -2.96 11.29
N LYS A 16 -12.58 -3.43 12.39
CA LYS A 16 -13.74 -2.77 13.01
C LYS A 16 -13.44 -1.33 13.40
N HIS A 17 -12.27 -1.10 13.97
CA HIS A 17 -11.85 0.22 14.39
C HIS A 17 -11.68 1.17 13.20
N LEU A 18 -11.03 0.69 12.14
CA LEU A 18 -10.84 1.48 10.91
C LEU A 18 -12.18 1.85 10.26
N VAL A 19 -13.08 0.88 10.12
CA VAL A 19 -14.40 1.09 9.53
C VAL A 19 -15.20 2.09 10.35
N ALA A 20 -15.16 1.99 11.67
CA ALA A 20 -15.85 2.92 12.58
C ALA A 20 -15.34 4.36 12.43
N LYS A 21 -14.10 4.54 11.97
CA LYS A 21 -13.49 5.86 11.75
C LYS A 21 -13.62 6.33 10.30
N GLY A 22 -14.39 5.65 9.48
CA GLY A 22 -14.68 6.06 8.10
C GLY A 22 -13.62 5.66 7.08
N ILE A 23 -12.72 4.77 7.43
CA ILE A 23 -11.72 4.26 6.50
C ILE A 23 -12.29 3.06 5.73
N LEU A 24 -12.17 3.09 4.40
CA LEU A 24 -12.60 1.99 3.57
C LEU A 24 -11.59 0.85 3.63
N VAL A 25 -12.09 -0.38 3.76
CA VAL A 25 -11.25 -1.58 3.79
C VAL A 25 -11.44 -2.33 2.48
N TYR A 26 -10.33 -2.66 1.82
CA TYR A 26 -10.31 -3.42 0.58
C TYR A 26 -10.39 -4.92 0.86
N ARG A 27 -9.53 -5.40 1.74
CA ARG A 27 -9.46 -6.83 2.09
C ARG A 27 -8.74 -7.02 3.42
N SER A 28 -9.17 -8.01 4.19
CA SER A 28 -8.46 -8.46 5.38
C SER A 28 -7.63 -9.69 5.05
N GLY A 29 -6.34 -9.66 5.35
CA GLY A 29 -5.48 -10.82 5.29
C GLY A 29 -5.40 -11.53 6.63
N THR A 30 -4.46 -12.45 6.79
CA THR A 30 -4.24 -13.16 8.04
C THR A 30 -3.61 -12.28 9.12
N GLU A 31 -2.78 -11.33 8.72
CA GLU A 31 -2.04 -10.45 9.64
C GLU A 31 -2.12 -8.98 9.27
N ASP A 32 -2.90 -8.63 8.25
CA ASP A 32 -3.01 -7.25 7.81
C ASP A 32 -4.42 -6.90 7.34
N VAL A 33 -4.67 -5.58 7.27
CA VAL A 33 -5.89 -5.03 6.70
C VAL A 33 -5.47 -4.11 5.58
N LEU A 34 -5.82 -4.47 4.34
CA LEU A 34 -5.56 -3.64 3.17
C LEU A 34 -6.66 -2.60 3.03
N LEU A 35 -6.25 -1.36 2.87
CA LEU A 35 -7.18 -0.23 2.78
C LEU A 35 -7.57 0.02 1.34
N ALA A 36 -8.75 0.62 1.17
CA ALA A 36 -9.28 0.95 -0.14
C ALA A 36 -9.43 2.46 -0.30
N GLU A 37 -9.39 2.91 -1.55
CA GLU A 37 -9.82 4.26 -1.89
C GLU A 37 -10.99 4.18 -2.87
N ARG A 38 -11.87 5.16 -2.79
CA ARG A 38 -12.97 5.30 -3.73
C ARG A 38 -12.49 6.06 -4.96
N VAL A 39 -12.56 5.40 -6.11
CA VAL A 39 -12.13 5.98 -7.39
C VAL A 39 -13.30 6.72 -8.04
N ARG A 40 -14.50 6.15 -7.97
CA ARG A 40 -15.77 6.74 -8.38
C ARG A 40 -16.90 6.06 -7.62
N ASP A 41 -18.12 6.48 -7.84
CA ASP A 41 -19.30 6.18 -7.02
C ASP A 41 -19.36 4.78 -6.42
N ASN A 42 -19.21 3.74 -7.22
CA ASN A 42 -19.27 2.36 -6.74
C ASN A 42 -17.97 1.59 -6.96
N LEU A 43 -16.90 2.29 -7.32
CA LEU A 43 -15.61 1.65 -7.58
C LEU A 43 -14.62 1.95 -6.47
N ILE A 44 -14.22 0.93 -5.76
CA ILE A 44 -13.13 1.01 -4.78
C ILE A 44 -11.95 0.19 -5.29
N MET A 45 -10.73 0.66 -5.00
CA MET A 45 -9.51 -0.01 -5.38
C MET A 45 -8.57 -0.09 -4.20
N ASP A 46 -7.62 -1.02 -4.27
CA ASP A 46 -6.54 -1.12 -3.29
C ASP A 46 -5.75 0.20 -3.29
N ALA A 47 -5.66 0.82 -2.14
CA ALA A 47 -4.96 2.09 -1.97
C ALA A 47 -3.46 1.93 -1.75
N SER A 48 -2.94 0.70 -1.76
CA SER A 48 -1.54 0.39 -1.45
C SER A 48 -1.13 0.81 -0.04
N VAL A 49 -2.07 0.87 0.86
CA VAL A 49 -1.88 1.17 2.29
C VAL A 49 -2.43 0.01 3.10
N ALA A 50 -1.70 -0.43 4.10
CA ALA A 50 -2.11 -1.53 4.97
C ALA A 50 -1.82 -1.20 6.43
N VAL A 51 -2.68 -1.71 7.32
CA VAL A 51 -2.39 -1.76 8.76
C VAL A 51 -1.98 -3.19 9.07
N ILE A 52 -0.80 -3.36 9.63
CA ILE A 52 -0.20 -4.66 9.91
C ILE A 52 -0.35 -4.98 11.38
N ALA A 53 -1.06 -6.08 11.68
CA ALA A 53 -1.18 -6.59 13.04
C ALA A 53 0.15 -7.23 13.43
N GLY A 54 0.74 -6.75 14.49
CA GLY A 54 2.03 -7.28 14.95
C GLY A 54 2.48 -6.55 16.19
N GLU A 55 3.66 -6.89 16.64
CA GLU A 55 4.34 -6.24 17.76
C GLU A 55 5.65 -5.62 17.23
N PRO A 56 5.68 -4.33 16.93
CA PRO A 56 4.60 -3.36 17.10
C PRO A 56 3.56 -3.38 15.98
N LEU A 57 2.41 -2.79 16.24
CA LEU A 57 1.40 -2.46 15.22
C LEU A 57 2.04 -1.46 14.24
N ARG A 58 1.79 -1.63 12.94
CA ARG A 58 2.46 -0.80 11.91
C ARG A 58 1.49 -0.38 10.82
N VAL A 59 1.80 0.72 10.19
CA VAL A 59 1.14 1.15 8.95
C VAL A 59 2.18 1.11 7.84
N ARG A 60 1.83 0.49 6.73
CA ARG A 60 2.69 0.38 5.54
C ARG A 60 2.01 1.03 4.36
N PHE A 61 2.80 1.68 3.50
CA PHE A 61 2.32 2.04 2.17
C PHE A 61 3.39 1.74 1.12
N LEU A 62 2.95 1.60 -0.13
CA LEU A 62 3.82 1.33 -1.26
C LEU A 62 3.83 2.55 -2.18
N ALA A 63 4.99 3.17 -2.34
CA ALA A 63 5.20 4.19 -3.35
C ALA A 63 5.52 3.50 -4.67
N ARG A 64 5.02 4.01 -5.79
CA ARG A 64 5.11 3.32 -7.06
C ARG A 64 5.56 4.23 -8.18
N ALA A 65 6.41 3.71 -9.06
CA ALA A 65 6.69 4.27 -10.37
C ALA A 65 6.41 3.20 -11.42
N GLN A 66 5.64 3.52 -12.43
CA GLN A 66 5.30 2.60 -13.52
C GLN A 66 6.27 2.80 -14.67
N ARG A 67 6.81 1.71 -15.21
CA ARG A 67 7.78 1.76 -16.31
C ARG A 67 7.27 2.58 -17.50
N ASN A 68 6.00 2.36 -17.87
CA ASN A 68 5.44 2.98 -19.07
C ASN A 68 5.25 4.49 -18.94
N ASP A 69 5.24 5.02 -17.72
CA ASP A 69 5.17 6.47 -17.49
C ASP A 69 6.53 7.15 -17.72
N PHE A 70 7.61 6.36 -17.80
CA PHE A 70 8.97 6.87 -17.93
C PHE A 70 9.74 6.12 -19.03
N PRO A 71 9.33 6.27 -20.30
CA PRO A 71 9.94 5.51 -21.40
C PRO A 71 11.46 5.65 -21.51
N TRP A 72 11.96 6.84 -21.16
CA TRP A 72 13.41 7.12 -21.21
C TRP A 72 14.20 6.44 -20.09
N SER A 73 13.53 5.88 -19.09
CA SER A 73 14.17 5.23 -17.93
C SER A 73 13.93 3.73 -17.88
N GLN A 74 13.40 3.12 -18.95
CA GLN A 74 12.99 1.72 -18.96
C GLN A 74 14.13 0.76 -18.65
N GLU A 75 15.34 1.12 -19.02
CA GLU A 75 16.53 0.30 -18.84
C GLU A 75 17.19 0.50 -17.48
N ASN A 76 16.62 1.37 -16.62
CA ASN A 76 17.26 1.72 -15.36
C ASN A 76 16.28 1.59 -14.17
N PRO A 77 16.17 0.37 -13.59
CA PRO A 77 15.30 0.15 -12.42
C PRO A 77 15.62 1.06 -11.24
N ALA A 78 16.90 1.34 -11.00
CA ALA A 78 17.30 2.21 -9.88
C ALA A 78 16.71 3.61 -10.01
N ALA A 79 16.63 4.15 -11.22
CA ALA A 79 16.03 5.47 -11.47
C ALA A 79 14.52 5.45 -11.19
N LEU A 80 13.85 4.35 -11.50
CA LEU A 80 12.41 4.21 -11.26
C LEU A 80 12.10 4.09 -9.76
N PHE A 81 12.90 3.34 -9.00
CA PHE A 81 12.79 3.30 -7.55
C PHE A 81 13.01 4.69 -6.93
N GLU A 82 13.99 5.43 -7.43
CA GLU A 82 14.24 6.81 -6.96
C GLU A 82 13.05 7.73 -7.22
N ARG A 83 12.40 7.59 -8.37
CA ARG A 83 11.18 8.37 -8.66
C ARG A 83 10.06 8.04 -7.69
N ALA A 84 9.88 6.77 -7.37
CA ALA A 84 8.90 6.37 -6.37
C ALA A 84 9.20 6.99 -5.01
N ARG A 85 10.47 6.99 -4.59
CA ARG A 85 10.89 7.59 -3.31
C ARG A 85 10.63 9.09 -3.26
N ARG A 86 10.90 9.80 -4.36
CA ARG A 86 10.73 11.26 -4.42
C ARG A 86 9.28 11.70 -4.25
N LYS A 87 8.34 10.91 -4.76
CA LYS A 87 6.91 11.22 -4.65
C LYS A 87 6.45 11.30 -3.20
N VAL A 88 7.13 10.61 -2.31
CA VAL A 88 6.74 10.47 -0.90
C VAL A 88 7.88 10.88 0.05
N ALA A 89 8.75 11.76 -0.41
CA ALA A 89 9.92 12.19 0.36
C ALA A 89 9.55 12.73 1.75
N GLU A 90 8.40 13.40 1.88
CA GLU A 90 7.94 13.94 3.17
C GLU A 90 7.58 12.86 4.18
N ALA A 91 7.32 11.62 3.74
CA ALA A 91 6.97 10.54 4.64
C ALA A 91 8.07 10.23 5.65
N ALA A 92 9.33 10.37 5.24
CA ALA A 92 10.47 10.15 6.15
C ALA A 92 10.46 11.16 7.31
N ALA A 93 10.06 12.40 7.04
CA ALA A 93 9.94 13.43 8.06
C ALA A 93 8.78 13.15 9.04
N ASN A 94 7.85 12.28 8.67
CA ASN A 94 6.69 11.89 9.48
C ASN A 94 6.85 10.50 10.09
N GLY A 95 8.07 9.99 10.17
CA GLY A 95 8.39 8.77 10.89
C GLY A 95 8.31 7.47 10.09
N PHE A 96 8.02 7.54 8.80
CA PHE A 96 8.07 6.35 7.94
C PHE A 96 9.51 6.03 7.56
N ARG A 97 9.83 4.74 7.54
CA ARG A 97 11.15 4.25 7.10
C ARG A 97 10.98 3.33 5.91
N GLU A 98 11.90 3.37 4.99
CA GLU A 98 11.92 2.44 3.86
C GLU A 98 12.32 1.05 4.36
N VAL A 99 11.54 0.03 3.99
CA VAL A 99 11.76 -1.35 4.44
C VAL A 99 12.07 -2.32 3.30
N GLY A 100 11.84 -1.93 2.07
CA GLY A 100 12.17 -2.81 0.95
C GLY A 100 11.67 -2.28 -0.38
N THR A 101 12.08 -2.98 -1.42
CA THR A 101 11.66 -2.69 -2.79
C THR A 101 11.11 -3.95 -3.43
N MET A 102 10.20 -3.79 -4.39
CA MET A 102 9.67 -4.91 -5.16
C MET A 102 9.35 -4.47 -6.57
N THR A 103 9.35 -5.43 -7.48
CA THR A 103 9.00 -5.22 -8.89
C THR A 103 7.82 -6.11 -9.21
N THR A 104 6.75 -5.53 -9.73
CA THR A 104 5.54 -6.27 -10.06
C THR A 104 5.23 -6.10 -11.55
N PRO A 105 5.36 -7.15 -12.36
CA PRO A 105 4.96 -7.08 -13.76
C PRO A 105 3.44 -7.11 -13.89
N LEU A 106 2.91 -6.26 -14.76
CA LEU A 106 1.50 -6.27 -15.13
C LEU A 106 1.38 -7.09 -16.40
N LEU A 107 0.76 -8.26 -16.32
CA LEU A 107 0.67 -9.20 -17.41
C LEU A 107 -0.62 -9.00 -18.20
N ASP A 108 -0.56 -9.31 -19.51
CA ASP A 108 -1.76 -9.33 -20.34
C ASP A 108 -2.71 -10.42 -19.85
N PRO A 109 -4.01 -10.12 -19.60
CA PRO A 109 -4.98 -11.11 -19.12
C PRO A 109 -5.20 -12.28 -20.09
N VAL A 110 -4.95 -12.06 -21.38
CA VAL A 110 -5.14 -13.08 -22.43
C VAL A 110 -3.85 -13.83 -22.72
N ASP A 111 -2.73 -13.11 -22.73
CA ASP A 111 -1.40 -13.68 -22.99
C ASP A 111 -0.48 -13.36 -21.82
N ALA A 112 -0.41 -14.29 -20.86
CA ALA A 112 0.36 -14.11 -19.64
C ALA A 112 1.88 -14.04 -19.86
N GLU A 113 2.36 -14.33 -21.07
CA GLU A 113 3.79 -14.16 -21.41
C GLU A 113 4.11 -12.72 -21.78
N GLN A 114 3.08 -11.93 -22.11
CA GLN A 114 3.26 -10.53 -22.48
C GLN A 114 3.18 -9.63 -21.26
N VAL A 115 4.25 -8.87 -21.02
CA VAL A 115 4.32 -7.87 -19.95
C VAL A 115 3.85 -6.53 -20.50
N LEU A 116 2.75 -6.01 -19.97
CA LEU A 116 2.16 -4.72 -20.41
C LEU A 116 2.86 -3.54 -19.74
N ASP A 117 3.24 -3.70 -18.49
CA ASP A 117 3.90 -2.66 -17.70
C ASP A 117 4.68 -3.32 -16.58
N VAL A 118 5.51 -2.55 -15.89
CA VAL A 118 6.19 -3.01 -14.68
C VAL A 118 6.08 -1.92 -13.62
N TRP A 119 5.65 -2.31 -12.44
CA TRP A 119 5.55 -1.43 -11.28
C TRP A 119 6.79 -1.60 -10.42
N TYR A 120 7.50 -0.50 -10.20
CA TYR A 120 8.64 -0.44 -9.30
C TYR A 120 8.16 0.20 -8.01
N GLN A 121 8.14 -0.59 -6.94
CA GLN A 121 7.51 -0.19 -5.68
C GLN A 121 8.53 -0.14 -4.55
N VAL A 122 8.38 0.86 -3.69
CA VAL A 122 9.19 1.01 -2.49
C VAL A 122 8.24 0.98 -1.30
N ALA A 123 8.49 0.08 -0.35
CA ALA A 123 7.67 -0.08 0.83
C ALA A 123 8.19 0.79 1.98
N PHE A 124 7.28 1.49 2.62
CA PHE A 124 7.54 2.32 3.79
C PHE A 124 6.66 1.86 4.94
N GLU A 125 7.21 1.84 6.15
CA GLU A 125 6.47 1.46 7.35
C GLU A 125 6.71 2.44 8.48
N LYS A 126 5.69 2.59 9.32
CA LYS A 126 5.77 3.35 10.55
C LYS A 126 5.14 2.54 11.69
N ASP A 127 5.84 2.42 12.79
CA ASP A 127 5.30 1.82 14.01
C ASP A 127 4.30 2.76 14.63
N VAL A 128 3.20 2.22 15.12
CA VAL A 128 2.13 3.01 15.77
C VAL A 128 1.86 2.45 17.16
N THR A 129 1.40 3.31 18.06
CA THR A 129 1.28 2.98 19.49
C THR A 129 -0.02 2.25 19.82
N ASP A 130 -1.11 2.59 19.13
CA ASP A 130 -2.44 2.04 19.37
C ASP A 130 -3.33 2.16 18.12
N LEU A 131 -4.59 1.75 18.23
CA LEU A 131 -5.51 1.79 17.11
C LEU A 131 -5.84 3.21 16.64
N ASP A 132 -5.91 4.17 17.54
CA ASP A 132 -6.16 5.55 17.16
C ASP A 132 -4.98 6.16 16.41
N ASP A 133 -3.76 5.83 16.82
CA ASP A 133 -2.55 6.22 16.10
C ASP A 133 -2.50 5.54 14.72
N ALA A 134 -2.92 4.27 14.64
CA ALA A 134 -3.02 3.57 13.37
C ALA A 134 -4.00 4.28 12.41
N VAL A 135 -5.14 4.75 12.92
CA VAL A 135 -6.11 5.50 12.11
C VAL A 135 -5.51 6.80 11.59
N SER A 136 -4.89 7.59 12.46
CA SER A 136 -4.26 8.85 12.06
C SER A 136 -3.17 8.64 11.02
N THR A 137 -2.32 7.66 11.25
CA THR A 137 -1.22 7.33 10.35
C THR A 137 -1.71 6.78 9.02
N ALA A 138 -2.76 5.94 9.05
CA ALA A 138 -3.36 5.41 7.82
C ALA A 138 -3.99 6.52 6.99
N LYS A 139 -4.68 7.47 7.61
CA LYS A 139 -5.25 8.63 6.90
C LYS A 139 -4.17 9.46 6.25
N TYR A 140 -3.07 9.68 6.94
CA TYR A 140 -1.93 10.38 6.39
C TYR A 140 -1.36 9.64 5.16
N ALA A 141 -1.16 8.33 5.26
CA ALA A 141 -0.65 7.52 4.16
C ALA A 141 -1.59 7.52 2.95
N LEU A 142 -2.91 7.47 3.19
CA LEU A 142 -3.91 7.54 2.12
C LEU A 142 -3.84 8.88 1.37
N GLU A 143 -3.59 9.98 2.06
CA GLU A 143 -3.43 11.29 1.43
C GLU A 143 -2.14 11.38 0.62
N LEU A 144 -1.05 10.76 1.08
CA LEU A 144 0.20 10.68 0.32
C LEU A 144 0.00 9.94 -0.99
N ASP A 145 -0.74 8.83 -0.97
CA ASP A 145 -1.02 8.04 -2.16
C ASP A 145 -1.74 8.88 -3.23
N LYS A 146 -2.72 9.67 -2.82
CA LYS A 146 -3.44 10.57 -3.72
C LYS A 146 -2.53 11.61 -4.35
N VAL A 147 -1.64 12.19 -3.58
CA VAL A 147 -0.68 13.19 -4.08
C VAL A 147 0.33 12.54 -5.03
N ALA A 148 0.79 11.34 -4.72
CA ALA A 148 1.76 10.62 -5.53
C ALA A 148 1.23 10.20 -6.90
N LEU A 149 -0.09 10.07 -7.05
CA LEU A 149 -0.74 9.69 -8.31
C LEU A 149 -1.01 10.88 -9.24
N ARG A 150 -0.74 12.09 -8.80
CA ARG A 150 -0.95 13.30 -9.60
C ARG A 150 0.26 13.66 -10.45
#